data_32b5a243b6fd460139d6772b8fb5e914
#
_entry.id   32b5a243b6fd460139d6772b8fb5e914
#
_cell.length_a   1.000
_cell.length_b   1.000
_cell.length_c   1.000
_cell.angle_alpha   90.00
_cell.angle_beta   90.00
_cell.angle_gamma   90.00
#
_symmetry.space_group_name_H-M   'P 1'
#
loop_
_entity.id
_entity.type
_entity.pdbx_description
1 polymer ?
#
loop_
_entity_poly.entity_id
_entity_poly.type
_entity_poly.pdbx_seq_one_letter_code
_entity_poly.pdbx_strand_id
1 'polypeptide(L)'
;MEGINFHPVFLSETQIKNYYEGYSNSTIWPLCHYFFVYTLYRNSFWQSYQEVNQLFCDAICRVIHPGDKVWIQDYQPMLLPGMLRKVYPNLNIGYFHHIPFPSYELFRILPERAEILKGLLDADFIAFHTYDYMRHFISAVERVLRIDFKLDEAQLGNRVVETDALPMGINYGLYHNASSRPEVRRAIDRTRKFF
;
A
#
# COMPACT_ATOMS: atom_id res chain seq x y z
N MET A 1 7.29 -4.82 28.88
CA MET A 1 7.03 -4.36 27.49
C MET A 1 8.23 -4.81 26.68
N GLU A 2 8.03 -5.78 25.79
CA GLU A 2 9.05 -6.12 24.81
C GLU A 2 9.29 -4.88 23.95
N GLY A 3 10.56 -4.48 23.80
CA GLY A 3 10.92 -3.28 23.09
C GLY A 3 10.64 -3.40 21.60
N ILE A 4 10.11 -2.35 20.99
CA ILE A 4 9.97 -2.26 19.53
C ILE A 4 11.38 -2.06 18.95
N ASN A 5 11.79 -2.95 18.05
CA ASN A 5 13.05 -2.82 17.32
C ASN A 5 12.80 -2.10 15.98
N PHE A 6 13.60 -1.07 15.70
CA PHE A 6 13.56 -0.34 14.44
C PHE A 6 14.75 -0.73 13.57
N HIS A 7 14.48 -1.10 12.33
CA HIS A 7 15.50 -1.42 11.32
C HIS A 7 15.39 -0.44 10.16
N PRO A 8 16.09 0.72 10.21
CA PRO A 8 15.96 1.75 9.18
C PRO A 8 16.58 1.29 7.86
N VAL A 9 15.90 1.64 6.77
CA VAL A 9 16.43 1.52 5.40
C VAL A 9 16.76 2.92 4.92
N PHE A 10 18.04 3.19 4.69
CA PHE A 10 18.49 4.50 4.22
C PHE A 10 18.46 4.57 2.71
N LEU A 11 17.87 5.64 2.18
CA LEU A 11 17.75 5.89 0.76
C LEU A 11 18.67 7.05 0.35
N SER A 12 19.23 6.96 -0.85
CA SER A 12 19.93 8.09 -1.47
C SER A 12 18.96 9.19 -1.89
N GLU A 13 19.45 10.41 -2.10
CA GLU A 13 18.62 11.52 -2.61
C GLU A 13 17.92 11.18 -3.92
N THR A 14 18.62 10.48 -4.83
CA THR A 14 18.04 10.03 -6.10
C THR A 14 16.91 9.02 -5.88
N GLN A 15 17.05 8.09 -4.93
CA GLN A 15 16.00 7.14 -4.58
C GLN A 15 14.81 7.85 -3.95
N ILE A 16 15.02 8.79 -3.03
CA ILE A 16 13.92 9.60 -2.46
C ILE A 16 13.17 10.31 -3.57
N LYS A 17 13.89 11.01 -4.46
CA LYS A 17 13.30 11.76 -5.58
C LYS A 17 12.54 10.88 -6.56
N ASN A 18 13.07 9.72 -6.94
CA ASN A 18 12.45 8.89 -7.98
C ASN A 18 11.44 7.90 -7.42
N TYR A 19 11.72 7.30 -6.26
CA TYR A 19 10.82 6.32 -5.63
C TYR A 19 9.69 6.99 -4.87
N TYR A 20 10.03 7.85 -3.89
CA TYR A 20 9.03 8.42 -2.98
C TYR A 20 8.26 9.57 -3.63
N GLU A 21 8.97 10.63 -4.08
CA GLU A 21 8.34 11.77 -4.74
C GLU A 21 7.85 11.42 -6.14
N GLY A 22 8.62 10.59 -6.87
CA GLY A 22 8.35 10.18 -8.25
C GLY A 22 7.26 9.12 -8.33
N TYR A 23 7.63 7.83 -8.30
CA TYR A 23 6.66 6.76 -8.58
C TYR A 23 5.54 6.69 -7.54
N SER A 24 5.85 6.81 -6.25
CA SER A 24 4.84 6.75 -5.21
C SER A 24 3.89 7.95 -5.26
N ASN A 25 4.42 9.18 -5.15
CA ASN A 25 3.59 10.36 -4.95
C ASN A 25 3.20 11.11 -6.24
N SER A 26 3.95 10.95 -7.34
CA SER A 26 3.61 11.58 -8.62
C SER A 26 3.00 10.63 -9.65
N THR A 27 3.11 9.29 -9.46
CA THR A 27 2.48 8.32 -10.36
C THR A 27 1.32 7.59 -9.68
N ILE A 28 1.59 6.82 -8.62
CA ILE A 28 0.55 5.97 -7.97
C ILE A 28 -0.49 6.80 -7.23
N TRP A 29 -0.05 7.72 -6.36
CA TRP A 29 -0.96 8.45 -5.50
C TRP A 29 -2.03 9.24 -6.27
N PRO A 30 -1.70 10.08 -7.28
CA PRO A 30 -2.71 10.82 -8.03
C PRO A 30 -3.61 9.90 -8.86
N LEU A 31 -3.09 8.81 -9.40
CA LEU A 31 -3.90 7.82 -10.11
C LEU A 31 -4.95 7.19 -9.18
N CYS A 32 -4.53 6.75 -8.00
CA CYS A 32 -5.41 6.14 -7.01
C CYS A 32 -6.48 7.11 -6.48
N HIS A 33 -6.18 8.40 -6.42
CA HIS A 33 -7.13 9.44 -5.98
C HIS A 33 -7.94 10.07 -7.12
N TYR A 34 -7.92 9.48 -8.31
CA TYR A 34 -8.68 9.95 -9.48
C TYR A 34 -8.22 11.32 -10.03
N PHE A 35 -6.98 11.73 -9.69
CA PHE A 35 -6.33 12.91 -10.22
C PHE A 35 -5.39 12.58 -11.39
N PHE A 36 -5.84 11.71 -12.29
CA PHE A 36 -5.00 11.13 -13.34
C PHE A 36 -4.33 12.17 -14.26
N VAL A 37 -4.91 13.36 -14.39
CA VAL A 37 -4.32 14.46 -15.18
C VAL A 37 -2.99 14.98 -14.59
N TYR A 38 -2.73 14.72 -13.31
CA TYR A 38 -1.49 15.06 -12.62
C TYR A 38 -0.50 13.90 -12.54
N THR A 39 -0.87 12.74 -13.08
CA THR A 39 0.00 11.55 -13.03
C THR A 39 1.21 11.75 -13.93
N LEU A 40 2.39 11.68 -13.34
CA LEU A 40 3.67 11.74 -14.04
C LEU A 40 4.26 10.35 -14.12
N TYR A 41 4.60 9.92 -15.31
CA TYR A 41 5.25 8.65 -15.54
C TYR A 41 6.65 8.84 -16.12
N ARG A 42 7.64 8.16 -15.51
CA ARG A 42 9.03 8.09 -16.03
C ARG A 42 9.58 6.70 -15.72
N ASN A 43 10.29 6.11 -16.68
CA ASN A 43 10.92 4.82 -16.49
C ASN A 43 11.90 4.80 -15.30
N SER A 44 12.64 5.90 -15.07
CA SER A 44 13.51 6.04 -13.90
C SER A 44 12.77 5.98 -12.55
N PHE A 45 11.51 6.41 -12.50
CA PHE A 45 10.67 6.29 -11.31
C PHE A 45 10.36 4.82 -11.01
N TRP A 46 9.96 4.07 -12.03
CA TRP A 46 9.70 2.65 -11.90
C TRP A 46 10.96 1.86 -11.51
N GLN A 47 12.09 2.12 -12.14
CA GLN A 47 13.36 1.48 -11.78
C GLN A 47 13.72 1.70 -10.31
N SER A 48 13.65 2.95 -9.83
CA SER A 48 13.89 3.25 -8.42
C SER A 48 12.84 2.62 -7.49
N TYR A 49 11.59 2.48 -7.94
CA TYR A 49 10.56 1.77 -7.18
C TYR A 49 10.90 0.30 -6.98
N GLN A 50 11.38 -0.38 -8.02
CA GLN A 50 11.86 -1.76 -7.93
C GLN A 50 13.09 -1.87 -7.01
N GLU A 51 14.10 -1.00 -7.20
CA GLU A 51 15.32 -0.99 -6.39
C GLU A 51 15.02 -0.80 -4.91
N VAL A 52 14.17 0.16 -4.55
CA VAL A 52 13.86 0.45 -3.15
C VAL A 52 13.01 -0.66 -2.52
N ASN A 53 12.06 -1.25 -3.25
CA ASN A 53 11.35 -2.44 -2.77
C ASN A 53 12.33 -3.61 -2.52
N GLN A 54 13.38 -3.76 -3.34
CA GLN A 54 14.43 -4.75 -3.10
C GLN A 54 15.23 -4.43 -1.83
N LEU A 55 15.58 -3.16 -1.58
CA LEU A 55 16.25 -2.76 -0.34
C LEU A 55 15.43 -3.10 0.91
N PHE A 56 14.11 -2.91 0.86
CA PHE A 56 13.22 -3.33 1.94
C PHE A 56 13.20 -4.86 2.10
N CYS A 57 13.13 -5.60 1.01
CA CYS A 57 13.22 -7.06 1.04
C CYS A 57 14.52 -7.52 1.69
N ASP A 58 15.66 -6.97 1.27
CA ASP A 58 16.97 -7.32 1.80
C ASP A 58 17.10 -6.97 3.30
N ALA A 59 16.50 -5.86 3.74
CA ALA A 59 16.47 -5.46 5.14
C ALA A 59 15.66 -6.46 5.98
N ILE A 60 14.48 -6.87 5.52
CA ILE A 60 13.64 -7.86 6.19
C ILE A 60 14.35 -9.20 6.25
N CYS A 61 14.99 -9.65 5.15
CA CYS A 61 15.71 -10.90 5.10
C CYS A 61 16.86 -11.02 6.12
N ARG A 62 17.41 -9.89 6.59
CA ARG A 62 18.46 -9.88 7.63
C ARG A 62 17.93 -10.07 9.05
N VAL A 63 16.64 -9.82 9.28
CA VAL A 63 16.07 -9.78 10.64
C VAL A 63 14.96 -10.79 10.88
N ILE A 64 14.41 -11.38 9.83
CA ILE A 64 13.30 -12.32 9.90
C ILE A 64 13.73 -13.67 10.48
N HIS A 65 12.88 -14.27 11.32
CA HIS A 65 13.09 -15.58 11.92
C HIS A 65 11.99 -16.58 11.49
N PRO A 66 12.25 -17.88 11.60
CA PRO A 66 11.22 -18.91 11.37
C PRO A 66 9.99 -18.68 12.26
N GLY A 67 8.80 -18.65 11.65
CA GLY A 67 7.54 -18.43 12.35
C GLY A 67 7.09 -16.96 12.42
N ASP A 68 7.92 -16.01 12.00
CA ASP A 68 7.52 -14.59 11.90
C ASP A 68 6.43 -14.40 10.86
N LYS A 69 5.64 -13.35 11.08
CA LYS A 69 4.65 -12.85 10.13
C LYS A 69 5.07 -11.46 9.68
N VAL A 70 4.96 -11.18 8.40
CA VAL A 70 5.27 -9.86 7.82
C VAL A 70 3.98 -9.15 7.49
N TRP A 71 3.81 -7.93 8.02
CA TRP A 71 2.69 -7.06 7.72
C TRP A 71 3.16 -5.83 6.94
N ILE A 72 2.83 -5.78 5.67
CA ILE A 72 3.28 -4.74 4.73
C ILE A 72 2.21 -3.66 4.63
N GLN A 73 2.64 -2.41 4.67
CA GLN A 73 1.74 -1.26 4.72
C GLN A 73 1.90 -0.38 3.48
N ASP A 74 0.76 -0.09 2.84
CA ASP A 74 0.55 0.97 1.88
C ASP A 74 1.20 0.77 0.49
N TYR A 75 1.01 1.75 -0.40
CA TYR A 75 1.31 1.69 -1.83
C TYR A 75 2.79 1.81 -2.19
N GLN A 76 3.64 2.19 -1.25
CA GLN A 76 5.07 2.30 -1.51
C GLN A 76 5.75 0.93 -1.73
N PRO A 77 5.42 -0.14 -0.98
CA PRO A 77 6.08 -1.44 -1.14
C PRO A 77 5.18 -2.50 -1.82
N MET A 78 4.45 -2.17 -2.89
CA MET A 78 3.54 -3.14 -3.55
C MET A 78 4.24 -4.34 -4.20
N LEU A 79 5.54 -4.26 -4.49
CA LEU A 79 6.31 -5.38 -5.02
C LEU A 79 6.90 -6.28 -3.94
N LEU A 80 6.96 -5.79 -2.71
CA LEU A 80 7.62 -6.45 -1.59
C LEU A 80 7.05 -7.83 -1.25
N PRO A 81 5.72 -8.07 -1.27
CA PRO A 81 5.20 -9.41 -1.03
C PRO A 81 5.78 -10.45 -2.00
N GLY A 82 5.82 -10.11 -3.31
CA GLY A 82 6.39 -10.99 -4.34
C GLY A 82 7.88 -11.21 -4.20
N MET A 83 8.63 -10.21 -3.75
CA MET A 83 10.07 -10.34 -3.51
C MET A 83 10.34 -11.26 -2.31
N LEU A 84 9.61 -11.09 -1.21
CA LEU A 84 9.73 -11.92 -0.01
C LEU A 84 9.30 -13.37 -0.28
N ARG A 85 8.23 -13.60 -1.02
CA ARG A 85 7.72 -14.93 -1.35
C ARG A 85 8.73 -15.75 -2.14
N LYS A 86 9.52 -15.13 -3.02
CA LYS A 86 10.60 -15.80 -3.77
C LYS A 86 11.71 -16.32 -2.85
N VAL A 87 12.01 -15.58 -1.77
CA VAL A 87 13.06 -15.97 -0.80
C VAL A 87 12.52 -16.94 0.25
N TYR A 88 11.29 -16.68 0.72
CA TYR A 88 10.63 -17.45 1.78
C TYR A 88 9.26 -17.96 1.29
N PRO A 89 9.19 -19.10 0.61
CA PRO A 89 7.95 -19.60 0.00
C PRO A 89 6.79 -19.84 0.98
N ASN A 90 7.08 -20.09 2.25
CA ASN A 90 6.09 -20.39 3.31
C ASN A 90 5.92 -19.23 4.31
N LEU A 91 6.41 -18.03 4.01
CA LEU A 91 6.26 -16.88 4.88
C LEU A 91 4.79 -16.41 4.93
N ASN A 92 4.28 -16.14 6.12
CA ASN A 92 2.96 -15.51 6.28
C ASN A 92 3.08 -14.02 6.00
N ILE A 93 2.47 -13.56 4.92
CA ILE A 93 2.53 -12.16 4.44
C ILE A 93 1.13 -11.57 4.40
N GLY A 94 0.89 -10.52 5.19
CA GLY A 94 -0.27 -9.66 5.05
C GLY A 94 0.11 -8.32 4.40
N TYR A 95 -0.82 -7.76 3.65
CA TYR A 95 -0.68 -6.44 3.02
C TYR A 95 -1.92 -5.59 3.27
N PHE A 96 -1.73 -4.31 3.60
CA PHE A 96 -2.82 -3.35 3.76
C PHE A 96 -2.64 -2.15 2.83
N HIS A 97 -3.63 -1.88 2.00
CA HIS A 97 -3.65 -0.75 1.08
C HIS A 97 -4.40 0.44 1.69
N HIS A 98 -3.68 1.50 2.07
CA HIS A 98 -4.26 2.62 2.82
C HIS A 98 -4.93 3.69 1.96
N ILE A 99 -4.60 3.80 0.69
CA ILE A 99 -5.21 4.76 -0.22
C ILE A 99 -6.33 4.10 -1.04
N PRO A 100 -7.19 4.85 -1.74
CA PRO A 100 -8.14 4.28 -2.65
C PRO A 100 -7.48 3.34 -3.67
N PHE A 101 -7.99 2.13 -3.87
CA PHE A 101 -7.60 1.35 -5.03
C PHE A 101 -8.47 1.79 -6.20
N PRO A 102 -7.91 2.26 -7.33
CA PRO A 102 -8.70 2.86 -8.40
C PRO A 102 -9.45 1.79 -9.19
N SER A 103 -10.52 2.20 -9.86
CA SER A 103 -11.22 1.32 -10.79
C SER A 103 -10.28 0.78 -11.87
N TYR A 104 -10.60 -0.39 -12.42
CA TYR A 104 -9.84 -0.99 -13.51
C TYR A 104 -9.58 -0.01 -14.66
N GLU A 105 -10.55 0.82 -15.01
CA GLU A 105 -10.44 1.76 -16.14
C GLU A 105 -9.32 2.79 -15.94
N LEU A 106 -9.02 3.16 -14.70
CA LEU A 106 -7.86 4.00 -14.38
C LEU A 106 -6.60 3.16 -14.16
N PHE A 107 -6.70 2.06 -13.41
CA PHE A 107 -5.54 1.24 -13.09
C PHE A 107 -4.85 0.67 -14.35
N ARG A 108 -5.63 0.37 -15.39
CA ARG A 108 -5.10 -0.13 -16.68
C ARG A 108 -4.13 0.83 -17.39
N ILE A 109 -4.10 2.10 -17.02
CA ILE A 109 -3.19 3.10 -17.59
C ILE A 109 -1.74 2.82 -17.20
N LEU A 110 -1.49 2.22 -16.01
CA LEU A 110 -0.15 1.88 -15.57
C LEU A 110 0.47 0.82 -16.47
N PRO A 111 1.65 1.07 -17.06
CA PRO A 111 2.36 0.05 -17.83
C PRO A 111 2.66 -1.21 -17.01
N GLU A 112 3.08 -1.05 -15.76
CA GLU A 112 3.52 -2.11 -14.84
C GLU A 112 2.37 -2.72 -14.02
N ARG A 113 1.12 -2.46 -14.38
CA ARG A 113 -0.06 -2.98 -13.67
C ARG A 113 -0.03 -4.47 -13.39
N ALA A 114 0.46 -5.26 -14.34
CA ALA A 114 0.54 -6.71 -14.16
C ALA A 114 1.60 -7.13 -13.15
N GLU A 115 2.73 -6.42 -13.11
CA GLU A 115 3.82 -6.68 -12.16
C GLU A 115 3.40 -6.30 -10.74
N ILE A 116 2.72 -5.17 -10.58
CA ILE A 116 2.17 -4.71 -9.29
C ILE A 116 1.14 -5.71 -8.76
N LEU A 117 0.17 -6.12 -9.59
CA LEU A 117 -0.84 -7.09 -9.15
C LEU A 117 -0.24 -8.44 -8.80
N LYS A 118 0.73 -8.95 -9.58
CA LYS A 118 1.45 -10.19 -9.26
C LYS A 118 2.21 -10.06 -7.94
N GLY A 119 2.88 -8.93 -7.72
CA GLY A 119 3.58 -8.65 -6.47
C GLY A 119 2.64 -8.70 -5.26
N LEU A 120 1.48 -8.05 -5.36
CA LEU A 120 0.46 -8.04 -4.29
C LEU A 120 -0.14 -9.43 -4.03
N LEU A 121 -0.43 -10.20 -5.07
CA LEU A 121 -1.01 -11.56 -4.96
C LEU A 121 -0.07 -12.58 -4.33
N ASP A 122 1.19 -12.24 -4.10
CA ASP A 122 2.12 -13.07 -3.33
C ASP A 122 1.99 -12.87 -1.80
N ALA A 123 1.14 -11.93 -1.33
CA ALA A 123 0.62 -11.93 0.02
C ALA A 123 -0.40 -13.07 0.22
N ASP A 124 -0.60 -13.49 1.46
CA ASP A 124 -1.65 -14.45 1.84
C ASP A 124 -2.97 -13.74 2.15
N PHE A 125 -2.87 -12.50 2.64
CA PHE A 125 -4.00 -11.66 2.99
C PHE A 125 -3.79 -10.22 2.50
N ILE A 126 -4.80 -9.67 1.81
CA ILE A 126 -4.77 -8.29 1.27
C ILE A 126 -5.99 -7.54 1.78
N ALA A 127 -5.77 -6.45 2.51
CA ALA A 127 -6.84 -5.66 3.10
C ALA A 127 -6.92 -4.23 2.53
N PHE A 128 -8.13 -3.72 2.52
CA PHE A 128 -8.49 -2.38 2.06
C PHE A 128 -9.35 -1.65 3.10
N HIS A 129 -9.45 -0.32 3.00
CA HIS A 129 -10.34 0.44 3.90
C HIS A 129 -11.83 0.24 3.62
N THR A 130 -12.19 0.00 2.38
CA THR A 130 -13.59 -0.11 1.95
C THR A 130 -13.80 -1.30 1.03
N TYR A 131 -15.03 -1.79 1.02
CA TYR A 131 -15.46 -2.84 0.12
C TYR A 131 -15.27 -2.47 -1.36
N ASP A 132 -15.53 -1.22 -1.74
CA ASP A 132 -15.36 -0.76 -3.11
C ASP A 132 -13.91 -0.84 -3.58
N TYR A 133 -12.94 -0.48 -2.72
CA TYR A 133 -11.52 -0.58 -3.06
C TYR A 133 -11.08 -2.02 -3.26
N MET A 134 -11.55 -2.93 -2.40
CA MET A 134 -11.34 -4.36 -2.55
C MET A 134 -11.93 -4.87 -3.89
N ARG A 135 -13.17 -4.49 -4.21
CA ARG A 135 -13.82 -4.86 -5.48
C ARG A 135 -13.08 -4.31 -6.71
N HIS A 136 -12.54 -3.11 -6.64
CA HIS A 136 -11.71 -2.54 -7.71
C HIS A 136 -10.43 -3.35 -7.92
N PHE A 137 -9.77 -3.76 -6.82
CA PHE A 137 -8.59 -4.63 -6.88
C PHE A 137 -8.92 -5.98 -7.51
N ILE A 138 -9.95 -6.66 -7.03
CA ILE A 138 -10.42 -7.95 -7.59
C ILE A 138 -10.69 -7.81 -9.10
N SER A 139 -11.45 -6.80 -9.49
CA SER A 139 -11.76 -6.56 -10.92
C SER A 139 -10.51 -6.29 -11.75
N ALA A 140 -9.51 -5.60 -11.20
CA ALA A 140 -8.23 -5.38 -11.87
C ALA A 140 -7.45 -6.70 -12.04
N VAL A 141 -7.40 -7.55 -11.03
CA VAL A 141 -6.75 -8.88 -11.09
C VAL A 141 -7.43 -9.77 -12.13
N GLU A 142 -8.75 -9.88 -12.07
CA GLU A 142 -9.53 -10.71 -13.02
C GLU A 142 -9.30 -10.30 -14.48
N ARG A 143 -9.28 -8.98 -14.74
CA ARG A 143 -9.15 -8.44 -16.11
C ARG A 143 -7.72 -8.46 -16.62
N VAL A 144 -6.72 -8.19 -15.77
CA VAL A 144 -5.32 -8.08 -16.18
C VAL A 144 -4.63 -9.43 -16.17
N LEU A 145 -4.84 -10.23 -15.11
CA LEU A 145 -4.13 -11.49 -14.90
C LEU A 145 -4.93 -12.73 -15.25
N ARG A 146 -6.25 -12.59 -15.50
CA ARG A 146 -7.17 -13.72 -15.76
C ARG A 146 -7.22 -14.72 -14.61
N ILE A 147 -7.17 -14.21 -13.38
CA ILE A 147 -7.29 -14.98 -12.15
C ILE A 147 -8.65 -14.67 -11.57
N ASP A 148 -9.49 -15.69 -11.41
CA ASP A 148 -10.86 -15.53 -10.90
C ASP A 148 -10.86 -15.57 -9.37
N PHE A 149 -11.69 -14.71 -8.77
CA PHE A 149 -12.01 -14.74 -7.36
C PHE A 149 -13.35 -15.44 -7.13
N LYS A 150 -13.40 -16.28 -6.12
CA LYS A 150 -14.65 -16.84 -5.59
C LYS A 150 -14.92 -16.16 -4.25
N LEU A 151 -15.94 -15.31 -4.22
CA LEU A 151 -16.18 -14.36 -3.15
C LEU A 151 -14.92 -13.45 -3.00
N ASP A 152 -14.20 -13.59 -1.92
CA ASP A 152 -13.06 -12.75 -1.58
C ASP A 152 -11.73 -13.52 -1.62
N GLU A 153 -11.71 -14.73 -2.22
CA GLU A 153 -10.57 -15.64 -2.29
C GLU A 153 -10.15 -15.98 -3.72
N ALA A 154 -8.85 -16.03 -3.97
CA ALA A 154 -8.28 -16.53 -5.21
C ALA A 154 -7.36 -17.73 -4.93
N GLN A 155 -7.54 -18.81 -5.72
CA GLN A 155 -6.66 -19.98 -5.66
C GLN A 155 -5.46 -19.78 -6.58
N LEU A 156 -4.25 -19.74 -6.03
CA LEU A 156 -2.99 -19.60 -6.77
C LEU A 156 -2.11 -20.83 -6.56
N GLY A 157 -2.28 -21.85 -7.41
CA GLY A 157 -1.61 -23.12 -7.23
C GLY A 157 -2.00 -23.78 -5.90
N ASN A 158 -1.04 -23.96 -5.01
CA ASN A 158 -1.26 -24.56 -3.69
C ASN A 158 -1.59 -23.53 -2.59
N ARG A 159 -1.71 -22.25 -2.93
CA ARG A 159 -1.92 -21.14 -1.99
C ARG A 159 -3.25 -20.47 -2.26
N VAL A 160 -3.91 -20.04 -1.19
CA VAL A 160 -5.10 -19.19 -1.24
C VAL A 160 -4.66 -17.76 -0.89
N VAL A 161 -5.17 -16.78 -1.61
CA VAL A 161 -5.06 -15.36 -1.30
C VAL A 161 -6.42 -14.88 -0.86
N GLU A 162 -6.51 -14.37 0.34
CA GLU A 162 -7.73 -13.80 0.90
C GLU A 162 -7.71 -12.27 0.76
N THR A 163 -8.86 -11.67 0.46
CA THR A 163 -9.03 -10.21 0.44
C THR A 163 -10.17 -9.81 1.36
N ASP A 164 -10.04 -8.65 2.04
CA ASP A 164 -11.12 -8.16 2.90
C ASP A 164 -11.11 -6.62 2.99
N ALA A 165 -12.25 -6.08 3.41
CA ALA A 165 -12.41 -4.68 3.74
C ALA A 165 -12.35 -4.48 5.26
N LEU A 166 -11.26 -3.93 5.75
CA LEU A 166 -11.01 -3.65 7.15
C LEU A 166 -11.03 -2.13 7.41
N PRO A 167 -12.20 -1.52 7.65
CA PRO A 167 -12.30 -0.09 7.87
C PRO A 167 -11.62 0.31 9.18
N MET A 168 -10.76 1.31 9.12
CA MET A 168 -10.14 1.88 10.30
C MET A 168 -11.11 2.86 10.97
N GLY A 169 -11.32 2.68 12.27
CA GLY A 169 -12.08 3.62 13.08
C GLY A 169 -11.25 4.80 13.59
N ILE A 170 -11.93 5.75 14.21
CA ILE A 170 -11.30 6.88 14.93
C ILE A 170 -11.81 6.93 16.36
N ASN A 171 -11.07 7.59 17.24
CA ASN A 171 -11.57 7.91 18.56
C ASN A 171 -12.63 9.02 18.47
N TYR A 172 -13.87 8.63 18.21
CA TYR A 172 -14.98 9.55 18.01
C TYR A 172 -15.12 10.57 19.16
N GLY A 173 -15.01 10.13 20.42
CA GLY A 173 -15.14 11.01 21.58
C GLY A 173 -14.07 12.10 21.63
N LEU A 174 -12.85 11.79 21.20
CA LEU A 174 -11.77 12.77 21.12
C LEU A 174 -12.08 13.90 20.13
N TYR A 175 -12.59 13.56 18.96
CA TYR A 175 -12.88 14.55 17.90
C TYR A 175 -14.22 15.25 18.12
N HIS A 176 -15.27 14.52 18.50
CA HIS A 176 -16.61 15.09 18.76
C HIS A 176 -16.56 16.17 19.84
N ASN A 177 -15.83 15.93 20.93
CA ASN A 177 -15.70 16.88 22.03
C ASN A 177 -14.55 17.88 21.87
N ALA A 178 -13.82 17.84 20.73
CA ALA A 178 -12.65 18.69 20.55
C ALA A 178 -12.97 20.20 20.66
N SER A 179 -14.10 20.65 20.10
CA SER A 179 -14.51 22.04 20.12
C SER A 179 -14.79 22.60 21.52
N SER A 180 -15.00 21.75 22.52
CA SER A 180 -15.19 22.16 23.92
C SER A 180 -13.86 22.44 24.64
N ARG A 181 -12.73 22.00 24.10
CA ARG A 181 -11.40 22.16 24.70
C ARG A 181 -10.88 23.60 24.53
N PRO A 182 -10.37 24.23 25.60
CA PRO A 182 -9.91 25.62 25.55
C PRO A 182 -8.82 25.90 24.52
N GLU A 183 -7.90 24.95 24.31
CA GLU A 183 -6.82 25.05 23.32
C GLU A 183 -7.35 25.03 21.90
N VAL A 184 -8.36 24.20 21.62
CA VAL A 184 -9.01 24.10 20.29
C VAL A 184 -9.81 25.36 20.01
N ARG A 185 -10.58 25.89 20.98
CA ARG A 185 -11.28 27.17 20.86
C ARG A 185 -10.33 28.30 20.53
N ARG A 186 -9.21 28.41 21.24
CA ARG A 186 -8.19 29.42 20.95
C ARG A 186 -7.61 29.29 19.53
N ALA A 187 -7.44 28.06 19.04
CA ALA A 187 -7.00 27.83 17.67
C ALA A 187 -8.05 28.24 16.64
N ILE A 188 -9.32 27.89 16.87
CA ILE A 188 -10.45 28.32 16.03
C ILE A 188 -10.53 29.85 15.96
N ASP A 189 -10.46 30.55 17.11
CA ASP A 189 -10.55 32.01 17.17
C ASP A 189 -9.37 32.71 16.47
N ARG A 190 -8.17 32.10 16.51
CA ARG A 190 -7.03 32.59 15.73
C ARG A 190 -7.26 32.44 14.23
N THR A 191 -7.71 31.26 13.79
CA THR A 191 -7.95 30.98 12.37
C THR A 191 -9.02 31.89 11.78
N ARG A 192 -10.13 32.15 12.53
CA ARG A 192 -11.21 33.03 12.10
C ARG A 192 -10.80 34.50 11.92
N LYS A 193 -9.67 34.93 12.49
CA LYS A 193 -9.13 36.28 12.28
C LYS A 193 -8.40 36.45 10.96
N PHE A 194 -8.12 35.36 10.24
CA PHE A 194 -7.43 35.37 8.94
C PHE A 194 -8.43 35.30 7.76
N PHE A 195 -9.69 35.02 8.05
CA PHE A 195 -10.79 34.95 7.09
C PHE A 195 -11.89 35.94 7.49
#